data_e493f1fd51c1a428043d5bd20b6f975e
#
_entry.id   e493f1fd51c1a428043d5bd20b6f975e
#
_cell.length_a   1.000
_cell.length_b   1.000
_cell.length_c   1.000
_cell.angle_alpha   90.00
_cell.angle_beta   90.00
_cell.angle_gamma   90.00
#
_symmetry.space_group_name_H-M   'P 1'
#
loop_
_entity.id
_entity.type
_entity.pdbx_description
1 polymer ?
#
loop_
_entity_poly.entity_id
_entity_poly.type
_entity_poly.pdbx_seq_one_letter_code
_entity_poly.pdbx_strand_id
1 'polypeptide(L)'
;MNRNVTLRNRYTSKLLLYEAECKETIGEKKQKMYDLSSKFNTFYSSNVVLPQAVQDELYNKKNLNIQRLKDGLKEYNEENGTSYSVVETCVQGSVAMSTVVQNEDSDYDIDVAVVFSKTALGDKGAQATRNM
;
A
#
# COMPACT_ATOMS: atom_id res chain seq x y z
N MET A 1 71.92 5.67 20.30
CA MET A 1 70.55 5.99 20.75
C MET A 1 69.64 6.10 19.54
N ASN A 2 68.67 5.22 19.39
CA ASN A 2 67.99 4.94 18.12
C ASN A 2 66.79 5.91 17.92
N ARG A 3 66.96 7.00 17.18
CA ARG A 3 65.93 8.04 16.91
C ARG A 3 64.64 7.47 16.36
N ASN A 4 64.72 6.32 15.67
CA ASN A 4 63.54 5.69 15.04
C ASN A 4 62.56 5.04 16.08
N VAL A 5 63.04 4.58 17.21
CA VAL A 5 62.18 3.99 18.25
C VAL A 5 61.35 5.06 18.96
N THR A 6 61.91 6.27 19.15
CA THR A 6 61.21 7.36 19.83
C THR A 6 60.09 7.96 18.98
N LEU A 7 60.25 8.00 17.66
CA LEU A 7 59.22 8.48 16.70
C LEU A 7 58.07 7.48 16.63
N ARG A 8 58.37 6.20 16.53
CA ARG A 8 57.37 5.12 16.43
C ARG A 8 56.44 5.10 17.67
N ASN A 9 56.99 5.29 18.86
CA ASN A 9 56.21 5.34 20.10
C ASN A 9 55.33 6.60 20.22
N ARG A 10 55.74 7.73 19.65
CA ARG A 10 54.91 8.96 19.59
C ARG A 10 53.71 8.84 18.68
N TYR A 11 53.88 8.17 17.54
CA TYR A 11 52.77 7.98 16.59
C TYR A 11 51.77 6.94 17.12
N THR A 12 52.22 5.86 17.74
CA THR A 12 51.32 4.86 18.37
C THR A 12 50.50 5.46 19.52
N SER A 13 51.11 6.29 20.37
CA SER A 13 50.38 6.96 21.45
C SER A 13 49.32 7.95 20.94
N LYS A 14 49.62 8.72 19.87
CA LYS A 14 48.65 9.62 19.25
C LYS A 14 47.53 8.88 18.56
N LEU A 15 47.81 7.74 17.92
CA LEU A 15 46.80 6.94 17.26
C LEU A 15 45.80 6.33 18.27
N LEU A 16 46.31 5.82 19.38
CA LEU A 16 45.50 5.27 20.48
C LEU A 16 44.60 6.35 21.13
N LEU A 17 45.10 7.58 21.31
CA LEU A 17 44.31 8.68 21.80
C LEU A 17 43.21 9.07 20.82
N TYR A 18 43.53 9.12 19.52
CA TYR A 18 42.55 9.42 18.45
C TYR A 18 41.45 8.36 18.35
N GLU A 19 41.80 7.08 18.51
CA GLU A 19 40.84 5.96 18.53
C GLU A 19 39.94 5.99 19.76
N ALA A 20 40.47 6.41 20.93
CA ALA A 20 39.70 6.58 22.16
C ALA A 20 38.69 7.72 22.03
N GLU A 21 39.12 8.90 21.53
CA GLU A 21 38.26 10.05 21.30
C GLU A 21 37.15 9.75 20.26
N CYS A 22 37.48 9.01 19.20
CA CYS A 22 36.49 8.56 18.22
C CYS A 22 35.47 7.60 18.83
N LYS A 23 35.90 6.68 19.68
CA LYS A 23 34.99 5.73 20.35
C LYS A 23 34.05 6.43 21.34
N GLU A 24 34.53 7.40 22.11
CA GLU A 24 33.71 8.23 22.99
C GLU A 24 32.68 9.04 22.20
N THR A 25 33.10 9.72 21.12
CA THR A 25 32.21 10.51 20.28
C THR A 25 31.14 9.66 19.58
N ILE A 26 31.47 8.45 19.15
CA ILE A 26 30.51 7.50 18.55
C ILE A 26 29.57 6.92 19.64
N GLY A 27 30.07 6.66 20.82
CA GLY A 27 29.27 6.18 21.95
C GLY A 27 28.22 7.21 22.38
N GLU A 28 28.60 8.48 22.53
CA GLU A 28 27.70 9.59 22.89
C GLU A 28 26.67 9.87 21.79
N LYS A 29 27.04 9.79 20.51
CA LYS A 29 26.09 9.92 19.40
C LYS A 29 25.08 8.79 19.34
N LYS A 30 25.44 7.56 19.70
CA LYS A 30 24.51 6.43 19.80
C LYS A 30 23.49 6.62 20.93
N GLN A 31 23.85 7.22 22.04
CA GLN A 31 22.91 7.51 23.14
C GLN A 31 21.88 8.59 22.80
N LYS A 32 22.14 9.46 21.80
CA LYS A 32 21.24 10.52 21.35
C LYS A 32 20.35 10.15 20.16
N MET A 33 20.38 8.91 19.67
CA MET A 33 19.42 8.45 18.68
C MET A 33 18.04 8.34 19.32
N TYR A 34 17.15 9.25 18.94
CA TYR A 34 15.74 9.22 19.34
C TYR A 34 15.06 8.04 18.64
N ASP A 35 14.55 7.10 19.43
CA ASP A 35 13.65 6.08 18.89
C ASP A 35 12.26 6.70 18.66
N LEU A 36 11.94 6.95 17.40
CA LEU A 36 10.65 7.50 16.97
C LEU A 36 9.65 6.41 16.59
N SER A 37 10.02 5.13 16.69
CA SER A 37 9.21 4.00 16.22
C SER A 37 7.81 4.01 16.79
N SER A 38 7.69 4.24 18.11
CA SER A 38 6.38 4.31 18.77
C SER A 38 5.51 5.46 18.28
N LYS A 39 6.08 6.65 18.09
CA LYS A 39 5.36 7.82 17.56
C LYS A 39 4.96 7.63 16.12
N PHE A 40 5.83 7.03 15.32
CA PHE A 40 5.56 6.72 13.92
C PHE A 40 4.42 5.69 13.80
N ASN A 41 4.45 4.63 14.60
CA ASN A 41 3.39 3.63 14.61
C ASN A 41 2.04 4.23 15.04
N THR A 42 2.04 5.09 16.06
CA THR A 42 0.81 5.79 16.48
C THR A 42 0.28 6.69 15.37
N PHE A 43 1.14 7.51 14.77
CA PHE A 43 0.77 8.37 13.64
C PHE A 43 0.20 7.55 12.47
N TYR A 44 0.91 6.51 12.06
CA TYR A 44 0.51 5.63 10.97
C TYR A 44 -0.88 5.01 11.20
N SER A 45 -1.09 4.42 12.37
CA SER A 45 -2.37 3.78 12.72
C SER A 45 -3.53 4.77 12.83
N SER A 46 -3.27 5.99 13.31
CA SER A 46 -4.33 6.97 13.58
C SER A 46 -4.65 7.87 12.38
N ASN A 47 -3.67 8.10 11.47
CA ASN A 47 -3.81 9.11 10.42
C ASN A 47 -3.58 8.58 9.00
N VAL A 48 -3.04 7.39 8.85
CA VAL A 48 -2.70 6.84 7.52
C VAL A 48 -3.58 5.66 7.17
N VAL A 49 -3.68 4.69 8.07
CA VAL A 49 -4.46 3.46 7.82
C VAL A 49 -5.94 3.77 7.79
N LEU A 50 -6.62 3.35 6.73
CA LEU A 50 -8.07 3.50 6.61
C LEU A 50 -8.79 2.68 7.71
N PRO A 51 -9.69 3.29 8.50
CA PRO A 51 -10.42 2.58 9.54
C PRO A 51 -11.22 1.39 8.99
N GLN A 52 -11.28 0.29 9.75
CA GLN A 52 -11.97 -0.92 9.30
C GLN A 52 -13.43 -0.67 8.93
N ALA A 53 -14.14 0.15 9.69
CA ALA A 53 -15.53 0.50 9.41
C ALA A 53 -15.71 1.15 8.02
N VAL A 54 -14.76 1.99 7.60
CA VAL A 54 -14.80 2.63 6.27
C VAL A 54 -14.48 1.61 5.18
N GLN A 55 -13.53 0.70 5.43
CA GLN A 55 -13.26 -0.41 4.51
C GLN A 55 -14.51 -1.29 4.33
N ASP A 56 -15.17 -1.64 5.42
CA ASP A 56 -16.41 -2.45 5.38
C ASP A 56 -17.52 -1.74 4.60
N GLU A 57 -17.64 -0.43 4.74
CA GLU A 57 -18.59 0.38 3.97
C GLU A 57 -18.30 0.34 2.47
N LEU A 58 -17.03 0.47 2.05
CA LEU A 58 -16.62 0.35 0.65
C LEU A 58 -17.00 -1.02 0.07
N TYR A 59 -16.72 -2.09 0.81
CA TYR A 59 -17.10 -3.45 0.39
C TYR A 59 -18.61 -3.64 0.32
N ASN A 60 -19.37 -3.06 1.23
CA ASN A 60 -20.84 -3.11 1.20
C ASN A 60 -21.40 -2.36 -0.02
N LYS A 61 -20.90 -1.17 -0.32
CA LYS A 61 -21.25 -0.40 -1.53
C LYS A 61 -20.90 -1.18 -2.81
N LYS A 62 -19.72 -1.79 -2.86
CA LYS A 62 -19.31 -2.68 -3.95
C LYS A 62 -20.31 -3.81 -4.13
N ASN A 63 -20.65 -4.54 -3.07
CA ASN A 63 -21.55 -5.69 -3.15
C ASN A 63 -22.95 -5.28 -3.64
N LEU A 64 -23.46 -4.14 -3.14
CA LEU A 64 -24.72 -3.58 -3.59
C LEU A 64 -24.72 -3.24 -5.09
N ASN A 65 -23.65 -2.61 -5.58
CA ASN A 65 -23.53 -2.25 -6.99
C ASN A 65 -23.41 -3.48 -7.88
N ILE A 66 -22.67 -4.51 -7.44
CA ILE A 66 -22.61 -5.79 -8.18
C ILE A 66 -23.99 -6.47 -8.23
N GLN A 67 -24.76 -6.41 -7.13
CA GLN A 67 -26.11 -6.97 -7.13
C GLN A 67 -27.02 -6.21 -8.10
N ARG A 68 -27.01 -4.88 -8.07
CA ARG A 68 -27.76 -4.03 -9.03
C ARG A 68 -27.40 -4.34 -10.48
N LEU A 69 -26.10 -4.53 -10.76
CA LEU A 69 -25.65 -4.92 -12.09
C LEU A 69 -26.23 -6.28 -12.53
N LYS A 70 -26.23 -7.27 -11.63
CA LYS A 70 -26.80 -8.59 -11.91
C LYS A 70 -28.30 -8.52 -12.16
N ASP A 71 -29.02 -7.72 -11.38
CA ASP A 71 -30.47 -7.55 -11.52
C ASP A 71 -30.79 -6.83 -12.85
N GLY A 72 -30.08 -5.76 -13.19
CA GLY A 72 -30.23 -5.06 -14.48
C GLY A 72 -29.86 -5.94 -15.67
N LEU A 73 -28.83 -6.81 -15.55
CA LEU A 73 -28.50 -7.76 -16.61
C LEU A 73 -29.62 -8.78 -16.81
N LYS A 74 -30.31 -9.19 -15.76
CA LYS A 74 -31.43 -10.12 -15.86
C LYS A 74 -32.58 -9.48 -16.64
N GLU A 75 -32.98 -8.26 -16.30
CA GLU A 75 -34.00 -7.50 -17.01
C GLU A 75 -33.61 -7.30 -18.48
N TYR A 76 -32.38 -6.87 -18.74
CA TYR A 76 -31.86 -6.67 -20.09
C TYR A 76 -31.92 -7.97 -20.93
N ASN A 77 -31.56 -9.10 -20.34
CA ASN A 77 -31.59 -10.40 -21.03
C ASN A 77 -33.01 -10.82 -21.40
N GLU A 78 -33.98 -10.60 -20.49
CA GLU A 78 -35.41 -10.88 -20.74
C GLU A 78 -35.96 -10.05 -21.89
N GLU A 79 -35.62 -8.74 -21.94
CA GLU A 79 -36.08 -7.85 -22.99
C GLU A 79 -35.43 -8.10 -24.37
N ASN A 80 -34.14 -8.51 -24.37
CA ASN A 80 -33.37 -8.60 -25.62
C ASN A 80 -33.10 -10.05 -26.06
N GLY A 81 -33.60 -11.05 -25.37
CA GLY A 81 -33.36 -12.46 -25.68
C GLY A 81 -31.89 -12.86 -25.60
N THR A 82 -31.13 -12.24 -24.66
CA THR A 82 -29.72 -12.50 -24.44
C THR A 82 -29.47 -13.32 -23.17
N SER A 83 -28.22 -13.70 -22.93
CA SER A 83 -27.85 -14.51 -21.75
C SER A 83 -26.58 -14.01 -21.06
N TYR A 84 -26.46 -12.71 -20.93
CA TYR A 84 -25.28 -12.11 -20.26
C TYR A 84 -25.29 -12.38 -18.77
N SER A 85 -24.14 -12.76 -18.23
CA SER A 85 -23.98 -13.00 -16.79
C SER A 85 -22.60 -12.60 -16.31
N VAL A 86 -22.55 -12.11 -15.08
CA VAL A 86 -21.29 -11.86 -14.40
C VAL A 86 -20.72 -13.20 -13.92
N VAL A 87 -19.56 -13.58 -14.46
CA VAL A 87 -18.87 -14.81 -14.12
C VAL A 87 -18.03 -14.62 -12.86
N GLU A 88 -17.31 -13.50 -12.79
CA GLU A 88 -16.40 -13.21 -11.69
C GLU A 88 -16.31 -11.68 -11.47
N THR A 89 -15.98 -11.31 -10.25
CA THR A 89 -15.62 -9.92 -9.91
C THR A 89 -14.32 -9.90 -9.15
N CYS A 90 -13.41 -9.00 -9.51
CA CYS A 90 -12.10 -8.86 -8.89
C CYS A 90 -11.89 -7.43 -8.42
N VAL A 91 -11.59 -7.24 -7.13
CA VAL A 91 -11.19 -5.94 -6.59
C VAL A 91 -9.79 -5.61 -7.11
N GLN A 92 -9.61 -4.38 -7.56
CA GLN A 92 -8.36 -3.86 -8.12
C GLN A 92 -7.95 -2.56 -7.43
N GLY A 93 -6.92 -1.91 -7.95
CA GLY A 93 -6.47 -0.60 -7.50
C GLY A 93 -5.94 -0.57 -6.07
N SER A 94 -6.09 0.56 -5.42
CA SER A 94 -5.51 0.86 -4.12
C SER A 94 -6.05 -0.03 -3.00
N VAL A 95 -7.33 -0.42 -3.07
CA VAL A 95 -7.95 -1.34 -2.09
C VAL A 95 -7.31 -2.73 -2.17
N ALA A 96 -7.14 -3.27 -3.37
CA ALA A 96 -6.50 -4.58 -3.56
C ALA A 96 -5.03 -4.59 -3.13
N MET A 97 -4.33 -3.48 -3.31
CA MET A 97 -2.92 -3.32 -2.93
C MET A 97 -2.72 -2.93 -1.46
N SER A 98 -3.80 -2.69 -0.71
CA SER A 98 -3.76 -2.18 0.67
C SER A 98 -3.00 -0.84 0.79
N THR A 99 -3.14 0.02 -0.21
CA THR A 99 -2.48 1.33 -0.30
C THR A 99 -3.44 2.51 -0.15
N VAL A 100 -4.70 2.26 0.21
CA VAL A 100 -5.66 3.31 0.54
C VAL A 100 -5.26 3.97 1.84
N VAL A 101 -5.11 5.29 1.82
CA VAL A 101 -4.78 6.11 3.00
C VAL A 101 -5.94 7.03 3.34
N GLN A 102 -6.03 7.43 4.61
CA GLN A 102 -7.01 8.42 5.03
C GLN A 102 -6.79 9.76 4.31
N ASN A 103 -7.88 10.43 3.95
CA ASN A 103 -7.88 11.79 3.44
C ASN A 103 -8.90 12.64 4.20
N GLU A 104 -8.76 13.97 4.12
CA GLU A 104 -9.61 14.92 4.84
C GLU A 104 -11.07 14.90 4.32
N ASP A 105 -11.26 14.66 3.03
CA ASP A 105 -12.57 14.68 2.38
C ASP A 105 -13.34 13.37 2.58
N SER A 106 -12.69 12.32 3.08
CA SER A 106 -13.26 10.97 3.23
C SER A 106 -13.86 10.42 1.93
N ASP A 107 -13.34 10.88 0.78
CA ASP A 107 -13.75 10.42 -0.55
C ASP A 107 -12.85 9.25 -0.96
N TYR A 108 -13.41 8.05 -0.86
CA TYR A 108 -12.72 6.80 -1.18
C TYR A 108 -13.48 6.05 -2.25
N ASP A 109 -12.73 5.47 -3.19
CA ASP A 109 -13.26 4.61 -4.23
C ASP A 109 -12.78 3.16 -4.08
N ILE A 110 -13.47 2.27 -4.74
CA ILE A 110 -13.10 0.86 -4.87
C ILE A 110 -13.22 0.44 -6.33
N ASP A 111 -12.09 0.11 -6.92
CA ASP A 111 -12.03 -0.39 -8.30
C ASP A 111 -12.45 -1.85 -8.35
N VAL A 112 -13.37 -2.17 -9.24
CA VAL A 112 -13.84 -3.55 -9.43
C VAL A 112 -13.88 -3.91 -10.91
N ALA A 113 -13.10 -4.90 -11.29
CA ALA A 113 -13.23 -5.54 -12.60
C ALA A 113 -14.40 -6.53 -12.57
N VAL A 114 -15.20 -6.49 -13.62
CA VAL A 114 -16.31 -7.42 -13.85
C VAL A 114 -16.01 -8.28 -15.06
N VAL A 115 -16.06 -9.59 -14.89
CA VAL A 115 -15.75 -10.56 -15.93
C VAL A 115 -17.05 -11.17 -16.48
N PHE A 116 -17.22 -11.07 -17.77
CA PHE A 116 -18.32 -11.68 -18.50
C PHE A 116 -17.85 -12.92 -19.27
N SER A 117 -18.75 -13.87 -19.51
CA SER A 117 -18.46 -15.02 -20.38
C SER A 117 -18.20 -14.55 -21.80
N LYS A 118 -17.04 -14.92 -22.36
CA LYS A 118 -16.71 -14.66 -23.77
C LYS A 118 -17.74 -15.27 -24.71
N THR A 119 -18.23 -16.45 -24.39
CA THR A 119 -19.25 -17.16 -25.19
C THR A 119 -20.57 -16.37 -25.23
N ALA A 120 -20.99 -15.78 -24.10
CA ALA A 120 -22.19 -14.97 -24.05
C ALA A 120 -22.05 -13.63 -24.76
N LEU A 121 -20.85 -13.05 -24.77
CA LEU A 121 -20.55 -11.78 -25.49
C LEU A 121 -20.44 -11.98 -27.00
N GLY A 122 -20.13 -13.20 -27.48
CA GLY A 122 -19.90 -13.47 -28.90
C GLY A 122 -18.71 -12.65 -29.43
N ASP A 123 -18.91 -12.02 -30.61
CA ASP A 123 -17.89 -11.18 -31.26
C ASP A 123 -17.87 -9.71 -30.80
N LYS A 124 -18.59 -9.38 -29.71
CA LYS A 124 -18.60 -8.00 -29.21
C LYS A 124 -17.24 -7.63 -28.62
N GLY A 125 -16.67 -6.56 -29.12
CA GLY A 125 -15.45 -5.99 -28.57
C GLY A 125 -15.69 -5.25 -27.24
N ALA A 126 -14.61 -4.89 -26.55
CA ALA A 126 -14.66 -4.24 -25.23
C ALA A 126 -15.53 -2.97 -25.19
N GLN A 127 -15.50 -2.15 -26.26
CA GLN A 127 -16.29 -0.93 -26.34
C GLN A 127 -17.80 -1.21 -26.48
N ALA A 128 -18.17 -2.22 -27.26
CA ALA A 128 -19.56 -2.61 -27.40
C ALA A 128 -20.12 -3.19 -26.10
N THR A 129 -19.31 -3.96 -25.39
CA THR A 129 -19.66 -4.52 -24.06
C THR A 129 -19.84 -3.44 -23.00
N ARG A 130 -19.03 -2.39 -23.04
CA ARG A 130 -19.13 -1.26 -22.11
C ARG A 130 -20.42 -0.43 -22.29
N ASN A 131 -20.98 -0.41 -23.49
CA ASN A 131 -22.14 0.40 -23.85
C ASN A 131 -23.46 -0.39 -23.78
N MET A 132 -23.43 -1.58 -23.24
CA MET A 132 -24.61 -2.40 -22.90
C MET A 132 -25.19 -1.95 -21.56
#